data_02770049a3ec38fa1989636b3dbdb125
#
_entry.id   02770049a3ec38fa1989636b3dbdb125
#
_cell.length_a   1.000
_cell.length_b   1.000
_cell.length_c   1.000
_cell.angle_alpha   90.00
_cell.angle_beta   90.00
_cell.angle_gamma   90.00
#
_symmetry.space_group_name_H-M   'P 1'
#
loop_
_entity.id
_entity.type
_entity.pdbx_description
1 polymer ?
#
loop_
_entity_poly.entity_id
_entity_poly.type
_entity_poly.pdbx_seq_one_letter_code
_entity_poly.pdbx_strand_id
1 'polypeptide(L)'
;MCGRVALFTPPARLARLLDAALAAGIEPEFQPSWNVGPQRRLFAVTEGDAGRVLDRYRWGLVPSWAKDPLIGNRLFNARGETVAQKPSFRSAFAKRPCVIPVDGFYEWDHRPAHPRQPNYFTRVDGQPMLFAGLYEHWHDPSAPSDVASFATCTVITTEPSDDLDEIHDRMPVVLSVDDVETWLNVHDHG
;
A
#
# COMPACT_ATOMS: atom_id res chain seq x y z
N MET A 1 12.72 -4.91 3.45
CA MET A 1 11.65 -4.15 2.73
C MET A 1 10.35 -4.89 2.89
N CYS A 2 9.29 -4.20 3.35
CA CYS A 2 7.97 -4.80 3.55
C CYS A 2 7.47 -5.47 2.28
N GLY A 3 7.48 -6.78 2.24
CA GLY A 3 7.07 -7.57 1.07
C GLY A 3 6.07 -8.67 1.43
N ARG A 4 5.55 -8.66 2.65
CA ARG A 4 4.58 -9.63 3.13
C ARG A 4 3.70 -9.05 4.22
N VAL A 5 2.38 -9.12 4.04
CA VAL A 5 1.41 -8.59 5.01
C VAL A 5 0.33 -9.61 5.34
N ALA A 6 -0.33 -9.41 6.47
CA ALA A 6 -1.59 -10.07 6.80
C ALA A 6 -2.76 -9.11 6.52
N LEU A 7 -3.85 -9.65 6.01
CA LEU A 7 -5.07 -8.93 5.69
C LEU A 7 -6.27 -9.84 5.98
N PHE A 8 -6.76 -9.80 7.20
CA PHE A 8 -7.87 -10.64 7.66
C PHE A 8 -9.03 -9.85 8.26
N THR A 9 -8.83 -8.56 8.55
CA THR A 9 -9.94 -7.68 8.96
C THR A 9 -10.90 -7.47 7.79
N PRO A 10 -12.22 -7.69 8.00
CA PRO A 10 -13.22 -7.54 6.93
C PRO A 10 -13.26 -6.12 6.36
N PRO A 11 -13.47 -5.96 5.03
CA PRO A 11 -13.46 -4.66 4.35
C PRO A 11 -14.47 -3.66 4.93
N ALA A 12 -15.64 -4.11 5.37
CA ALA A 12 -16.62 -3.24 6.02
C ALA A 12 -16.11 -2.63 7.34
N ARG A 13 -15.25 -3.34 8.09
CA ARG A 13 -14.63 -2.79 9.29
C ARG A 13 -13.54 -1.78 8.94
N LEU A 14 -12.74 -2.07 7.91
CA LEU A 14 -11.70 -1.15 7.42
C LEU A 14 -12.32 0.14 6.87
N ALA A 15 -13.40 0.03 6.10
CA ALA A 15 -14.14 1.17 5.56
C ALA A 15 -14.68 2.07 6.67
N ARG A 16 -15.31 1.48 7.72
CA ARG A 16 -15.76 2.26 8.89
C ARG A 16 -14.62 2.95 9.63
N LEU A 17 -13.47 2.28 9.79
CA LEU A 17 -12.30 2.85 10.45
C LEU A 17 -11.78 4.12 9.73
N LEU A 18 -11.89 4.13 8.40
CA LEU A 18 -11.33 5.18 7.54
C LEU A 18 -12.38 6.14 6.97
N ASP A 19 -13.64 6.03 7.43
CA ASP A 19 -14.78 6.81 6.92
C ASP A 19 -14.89 6.74 5.39
N ALA A 20 -14.83 5.52 4.86
CA ALA A 20 -14.82 5.26 3.42
C ALA A 20 -16.05 4.46 2.98
N ALA A 21 -16.54 4.74 1.79
CA ALA A 21 -17.48 3.86 1.11
C ALA A 21 -16.77 2.60 0.59
N LEU A 22 -17.49 1.50 0.47
CA LEU A 22 -16.99 0.28 -0.18
C LEU A 22 -17.24 0.34 -1.68
N ALA A 23 -16.23 0.05 -2.49
CA ALA A 23 -16.43 -0.19 -3.91
C ALA A 23 -17.29 -1.46 -4.13
N ALA A 24 -18.02 -1.50 -5.23
CA ALA A 24 -18.91 -2.59 -5.54
C ALA A 24 -18.18 -3.94 -5.63
N GLY A 25 -18.80 -5.00 -5.12
CA GLY A 25 -18.30 -6.38 -5.24
C GLY A 25 -17.14 -6.75 -4.31
N ILE A 26 -16.73 -5.90 -3.37
CA ILE A 26 -15.60 -6.18 -2.48
C ILE A 26 -15.93 -7.28 -1.46
N GLU A 27 -17.05 -7.17 -0.76
CA GLU A 27 -17.36 -8.06 0.37
C GLU A 27 -17.54 -9.53 -0.03
N PRO A 28 -18.28 -9.88 -1.09
CA PRO A 28 -18.50 -11.28 -1.47
C PRO A 28 -17.22 -12.02 -1.87
N GLU A 29 -16.20 -11.29 -2.31
CA GLU A 29 -14.92 -11.85 -2.78
C GLU A 29 -13.81 -11.78 -1.75
N PHE A 30 -14.05 -11.19 -0.58
CA PHE A 30 -13.05 -11.10 0.47
C PHE A 30 -12.76 -12.46 1.09
N GLN A 31 -11.47 -12.81 1.11
CA GLN A 31 -10.99 -13.96 1.86
C GLN A 31 -9.83 -13.52 2.76
N PRO A 32 -9.91 -13.77 4.07
CA PRO A 32 -8.83 -13.47 4.99
C PRO A 32 -7.55 -14.17 4.57
N SER A 33 -6.42 -13.45 4.66
CA SER A 33 -5.12 -14.02 4.36
C SER A 33 -4.06 -13.49 5.32
N TRP A 34 -3.29 -14.40 5.89
CA TRP A 34 -2.11 -14.08 6.73
C TRP A 34 -0.82 -14.01 5.91
N ASN A 35 -0.92 -14.10 4.57
CA ASN A 35 0.26 -14.24 3.72
C ASN A 35 0.04 -13.60 2.34
N VAL A 36 -0.15 -12.29 2.30
CA VAL A 36 -0.31 -11.51 1.06
C VAL A 36 1.05 -10.97 0.64
N GLY A 37 1.49 -11.29 -0.57
CA GLY A 37 2.74 -10.79 -1.16
C GLY A 37 2.51 -9.84 -2.33
N PRO A 38 3.60 -9.23 -2.86
CA PRO A 38 3.52 -8.42 -4.08
C PRO A 38 2.81 -9.15 -5.23
N GLN A 39 2.20 -8.38 -6.12
CA GLN A 39 1.34 -8.81 -7.23
C GLN A 39 -0.06 -9.32 -6.81
N ARG A 40 -0.30 -9.57 -5.54
CA ARG A 40 -1.64 -9.82 -5.01
C ARG A 40 -2.38 -8.51 -4.79
N ARG A 41 -3.69 -8.58 -4.54
CA ARG A 41 -4.50 -7.39 -4.26
C ARG A 41 -4.47 -7.05 -2.77
N LEU A 42 -4.29 -5.77 -2.48
CA LEU A 42 -4.50 -5.16 -1.18
C LEU A 42 -5.72 -4.25 -1.24
N PHE A 43 -6.29 -3.91 -0.10
CA PHE A 43 -7.20 -2.80 0.00
C PHE A 43 -6.42 -1.49 0.08
N ALA A 44 -6.92 -0.46 -0.58
CA ALA A 44 -6.46 0.90 -0.38
C ALA A 44 -7.66 1.84 -0.32
N VAL A 45 -7.56 2.85 0.54
CA VAL A 45 -8.50 3.95 0.61
C VAL A 45 -7.90 5.13 -0.15
N THR A 46 -8.65 5.62 -1.11
CA THR A 46 -8.34 6.83 -1.87
C THR A 46 -9.41 7.89 -1.61
N GLU A 47 -9.07 9.15 -1.78
CA GLU A 47 -10.01 10.27 -1.66
C GLU A 47 -10.26 10.90 -3.02
N GLY A 48 -11.52 11.22 -3.31
CA GLY A 48 -11.97 11.91 -4.51
C GLY A 48 -13.11 12.86 -4.18
N ASP A 49 -13.67 13.52 -5.19
CA ASP A 49 -14.75 14.53 -5.03
C ASP A 49 -15.99 14.00 -4.29
N ALA A 50 -16.23 12.69 -4.36
CA ALA A 50 -17.36 12.04 -3.69
C ALA A 50 -17.01 11.50 -2.28
N GLY A 51 -15.81 11.79 -1.77
CA GLY A 51 -15.29 11.28 -0.50
C GLY A 51 -14.38 10.06 -0.65
N ARG A 52 -14.13 9.38 0.46
CA ARG A 52 -13.21 8.24 0.53
C ARG A 52 -13.86 6.96 0.01
N VAL A 53 -13.07 6.18 -0.73
CA VAL A 53 -13.49 4.87 -1.24
C VAL A 53 -12.42 3.84 -0.94
N LEU A 54 -12.82 2.72 -0.33
CA LEU A 54 -11.99 1.53 -0.15
C LEU A 54 -12.22 0.59 -1.32
N ASP A 55 -11.16 0.29 -2.06
CA ASP A 55 -11.17 -0.62 -3.21
C ASP A 55 -9.93 -1.51 -3.22
N ARG A 56 -9.85 -2.40 -4.19
CA ARG A 56 -8.76 -3.38 -4.37
C ARG A 56 -7.76 -2.91 -5.40
N TYR A 57 -6.50 -2.88 -5.00
CA TYR A 57 -5.37 -2.47 -5.82
C TYR A 57 -4.33 -3.59 -5.90
N ARG A 58 -3.77 -3.84 -7.09
CA ARG A 58 -2.64 -4.77 -7.24
C ARG A 58 -1.40 -4.16 -6.57
N TRP A 59 -0.77 -4.90 -5.68
CA TRP A 59 0.42 -4.45 -4.98
C TRP A 59 1.66 -4.53 -5.88
N GLY A 60 2.10 -3.40 -6.35
CA GLY A 60 3.17 -3.19 -7.31
C GLY A 60 2.75 -2.13 -8.32
N LEU A 61 3.08 -0.87 -8.05
CA LEU A 61 2.65 0.29 -8.82
C LEU A 61 3.16 0.19 -10.26
N VAL A 62 2.25 0.36 -11.20
CA VAL A 62 2.57 0.50 -12.63
C VAL A 62 2.35 1.95 -13.02
N PRO A 63 3.42 2.72 -13.29
CA PRO A 63 3.28 4.11 -13.71
C PRO A 63 2.44 4.22 -14.99
N SER A 64 1.63 5.27 -15.12
CA SER A 64 0.74 5.47 -16.28
C SER A 64 1.48 5.49 -17.65
N TRP A 65 2.73 5.89 -17.65
CA TRP A 65 3.58 5.91 -18.86
C TRP A 65 4.23 4.56 -19.20
N ALA A 66 4.12 3.56 -18.34
CA ALA A 66 4.78 2.28 -18.54
C ALA A 66 4.14 1.49 -19.69
N LYS A 67 4.96 0.98 -20.60
CA LYS A 67 4.52 0.14 -21.72
C LYS A 67 4.32 -1.32 -21.31
N ASP A 68 5.06 -1.76 -20.28
CA ASP A 68 5.01 -3.13 -19.77
C ASP A 68 4.59 -3.11 -18.28
N PRO A 69 3.45 -3.73 -17.92
CA PRO A 69 2.98 -3.77 -16.55
C PRO A 69 3.86 -4.63 -15.62
N LEU A 70 4.79 -5.41 -16.15
CA LEU A 70 5.74 -6.19 -15.35
C LEU A 70 6.71 -5.31 -14.54
N ILE A 71 6.85 -4.04 -14.88
CA ILE A 71 7.59 -3.06 -14.06
C ILE A 71 7.08 -3.02 -12.62
N GLY A 72 5.77 -3.21 -12.40
CA GLY A 72 5.14 -3.27 -11.08
C GLY A 72 5.73 -4.34 -10.16
N ASN A 73 6.33 -5.40 -10.71
CA ASN A 73 6.98 -6.45 -9.92
C ASN A 73 8.13 -5.93 -9.05
N ARG A 74 8.71 -4.78 -9.39
CA ARG A 74 9.82 -4.13 -8.67
C ARG A 74 9.39 -2.87 -7.92
N LEU A 75 8.16 -2.41 -8.14
CA LEU A 75 7.66 -1.14 -7.61
C LEU A 75 6.58 -1.35 -6.53
N PHE A 76 6.71 -2.41 -5.73
CA PHE A 76 5.78 -2.68 -4.62
C PHE A 76 6.10 -1.86 -3.35
N ASN A 77 7.32 -1.28 -3.27
CA ASN A 77 7.71 -0.31 -2.24
C ASN A 77 8.35 0.93 -2.87
N ALA A 78 8.09 2.09 -2.29
CA ALA A 78 8.70 3.37 -2.62
C ALA A 78 9.42 3.93 -1.39
N ARG A 79 10.68 4.36 -1.54
CA ARG A 79 11.42 4.99 -0.44
C ARG A 79 10.94 6.43 -0.25
N GLY A 80 10.51 6.81 0.96
CA GLY A 80 10.02 8.15 1.29
C GLY A 80 11.02 9.25 0.93
N GLU A 81 12.31 9.00 1.15
CA GLU A 81 13.39 9.96 0.92
C GLU A 81 13.55 10.36 -0.57
N THR A 82 13.07 9.53 -1.48
CA THR A 82 13.25 9.74 -2.93
C THR A 82 11.95 9.68 -3.73
N VAL A 83 10.81 9.44 -3.08
CA VAL A 83 9.51 9.22 -3.72
C VAL A 83 9.08 10.41 -4.60
N ALA A 84 9.31 11.64 -4.13
CA ALA A 84 9.00 12.88 -4.84
C ALA A 84 9.86 13.11 -6.10
N GLN A 85 11.01 12.44 -6.21
CA GLN A 85 11.98 12.66 -7.28
C GLN A 85 11.99 11.53 -8.32
N LYS A 86 11.72 10.30 -7.90
CA LYS A 86 11.79 9.12 -8.77
C LYS A 86 10.71 9.16 -9.86
N PRO A 87 11.08 9.02 -11.16
CA PRO A 87 10.11 9.05 -12.26
C PRO A 87 8.94 8.09 -12.11
N SER A 88 9.16 6.94 -11.45
CA SER A 88 8.12 5.94 -11.23
C SER A 88 7.08 6.36 -10.20
N PHE A 89 7.39 7.29 -9.31
CA PHE A 89 6.54 7.61 -8.16
C PHE A 89 6.12 9.07 -8.08
N ARG A 90 6.95 10.02 -8.58
CA ARG A 90 6.75 11.46 -8.39
C ARG A 90 5.35 11.97 -8.77
N SER A 91 4.78 11.43 -9.87
CA SER A 91 3.45 11.82 -10.32
C SER A 91 2.34 11.28 -9.39
N ALA A 92 2.50 10.05 -8.93
CA ALA A 92 1.57 9.45 -7.97
C ALA A 92 1.70 10.13 -6.60
N PHE A 93 2.92 10.45 -6.15
CA PHE A 93 3.14 11.16 -4.89
C PHE A 93 2.45 12.52 -4.86
N ALA A 94 2.54 13.29 -5.94
CA ALA A 94 1.93 14.63 -6.02
C ALA A 94 0.39 14.61 -6.17
N LYS A 95 -0.23 13.47 -6.57
CA LYS A 95 -1.64 13.49 -6.99
C LYS A 95 -2.48 12.31 -6.52
N ARG A 96 -1.87 11.23 -6.08
CA ARG A 96 -2.57 9.96 -5.83
C ARG A 96 -2.04 9.26 -4.58
N PRO A 97 -2.08 9.91 -3.42
CA PRO A 97 -1.86 9.22 -2.15
C PRO A 97 -3.00 8.26 -1.87
N CYS A 98 -2.70 7.21 -1.13
CA CYS A 98 -3.70 6.29 -0.61
C CYS A 98 -3.28 5.78 0.78
N VAL A 99 -4.22 5.23 1.51
CA VAL A 99 -3.98 4.53 2.78
C VAL A 99 -4.21 3.04 2.56
N ILE A 100 -3.24 2.22 2.91
CA ILE A 100 -3.29 0.77 2.75
C ILE A 100 -3.45 0.14 4.14
N PRO A 101 -4.67 -0.25 4.55
CA PRO A 101 -4.90 -0.91 5.83
C PRO A 101 -4.45 -2.38 5.77
N VAL A 102 -3.70 -2.82 6.78
CA VAL A 102 -3.25 -4.21 6.95
C VAL A 102 -3.32 -4.60 8.44
N ASP A 103 -3.44 -5.89 8.73
CA ASP A 103 -3.49 -6.37 10.12
C ASP A 103 -2.09 -6.53 10.73
N GLY A 104 -1.07 -6.58 9.89
CA GLY A 104 0.34 -6.65 10.28
C GLY A 104 1.21 -6.97 9.08
N PHE A 105 2.52 -6.96 9.29
CA PHE A 105 3.49 -7.28 8.25
C PHE A 105 4.61 -8.17 8.77
N TYR A 106 5.33 -8.78 7.84
CA TYR A 106 6.45 -9.65 8.15
C TYR A 106 7.75 -9.05 7.62
N GLU A 107 8.81 -9.15 8.45
CA GLU A 107 10.19 -8.94 8.04
C GLU A 107 11.05 -10.10 8.51
N TRP A 108 12.08 -10.39 7.75
CA TRP A 108 13.01 -11.46 8.02
C TRP A 108 14.28 -10.92 8.68
N ASP A 109 14.67 -11.56 9.76
CA ASP A 109 15.96 -11.23 10.42
C ASP A 109 17.10 -11.44 9.42
N HIS A 110 17.84 -10.38 9.15
CA HIS A 110 18.99 -10.38 8.23
C HIS A 110 20.33 -10.48 8.92
N ARG A 111 20.38 -10.58 10.26
CA ARG A 111 21.63 -10.71 11.01
C ARG A 111 22.35 -12.00 10.62
N PRO A 112 23.69 -11.95 10.33
CA PRO A 112 24.43 -13.12 9.81
C PRO A 112 24.44 -14.34 10.72
N ALA A 113 24.30 -14.15 12.03
CA ALA A 113 24.32 -15.21 13.04
C ALA A 113 22.94 -15.86 13.29
N HIS A 114 21.88 -15.34 12.65
CA HIS A 114 20.52 -15.80 12.88
C HIS A 114 19.96 -16.50 11.63
N PRO A 115 19.18 -17.60 11.79
CA PRO A 115 18.42 -18.14 10.68
C PRO A 115 17.42 -17.06 10.18
N ARG A 116 17.14 -17.06 8.88
CA ARG A 116 16.14 -16.16 8.28
C ARG A 116 14.74 -16.50 8.79
N GLN A 117 14.45 -16.07 10.00
CA GLN A 117 13.16 -16.28 10.64
C GLN A 117 12.25 -15.08 10.33
N PRO A 118 10.99 -15.30 9.92
CA PRO A 118 10.01 -14.24 9.80
C PRO A 118 9.59 -13.75 11.19
N ASN A 119 9.57 -12.43 11.34
CA ASN A 119 9.01 -11.74 12.51
C ASN A 119 7.70 -11.07 12.07
N TYR A 120 6.65 -11.25 12.83
CA TYR A 120 5.34 -10.66 12.54
C TYR A 120 5.11 -9.45 13.43
N PHE A 121 4.92 -8.30 12.82
CA PHE A 121 4.71 -7.02 13.47
C PHE A 121 3.25 -6.62 13.40
N THR A 122 2.67 -6.30 14.55
CA THR A 122 1.30 -5.82 14.70
C THR A 122 1.25 -4.64 15.65
N ARG A 123 0.12 -3.93 15.66
CA ARG A 123 -0.14 -2.94 16.71
C ARG A 123 -0.44 -3.62 18.04
N VAL A 124 0.01 -3.03 19.13
CA VAL A 124 -0.21 -3.52 20.49
C VAL A 124 -1.72 -3.55 20.84
N ASP A 125 -2.48 -2.61 20.29
CA ASP A 125 -3.93 -2.51 20.50
C ASP A 125 -4.77 -3.46 19.61
N GLY A 126 -4.11 -4.26 18.75
CA GLY A 126 -4.76 -5.19 17.83
C GLY A 126 -5.60 -4.53 16.73
N GLN A 127 -5.48 -3.20 16.54
CA GLN A 127 -6.12 -2.52 15.42
C GLN A 127 -5.29 -2.66 14.15
N PRO A 128 -5.90 -2.55 12.96
CA PRO A 128 -5.15 -2.51 11.70
C PRO A 128 -4.11 -1.39 11.69
N MET A 129 -2.98 -1.64 11.06
CA MET A 129 -1.99 -0.63 10.70
C MET A 129 -2.44 0.08 9.43
N LEU A 130 -2.18 1.38 9.34
CA LEU A 130 -2.51 2.20 8.19
C LEU A 130 -1.21 2.61 7.50
N PHE A 131 -0.87 1.97 6.40
CA PHE A 131 0.35 2.31 5.67
C PHE A 131 0.11 3.47 4.71
N ALA A 132 1.03 4.43 4.70
CA ALA A 132 1.09 5.42 3.63
C ALA A 132 1.42 4.72 2.31
N GLY A 133 0.64 4.99 1.28
CA GLY A 133 0.81 4.40 -0.04
C GLY A 133 0.52 5.38 -1.15
N LEU A 134 0.83 4.96 -2.36
CA LEU A 134 0.47 5.66 -3.59
C LEU A 134 -0.28 4.70 -4.49
N TYR A 135 -1.18 5.24 -5.32
CA TYR A 135 -1.88 4.44 -6.31
C TYR A 135 -1.71 4.98 -7.72
N GLU A 136 -2.01 4.13 -8.71
CA GLU A 136 -2.03 4.49 -10.12
C GLU A 136 -3.08 3.66 -10.86
N HIS A 137 -3.75 4.28 -11.83
CA HIS A 137 -4.54 3.59 -12.83
C HIS A 137 -3.70 3.43 -14.09
N TRP A 138 -3.36 2.20 -14.42
CA TRP A 138 -2.63 1.90 -15.64
C TRP A 138 -3.57 1.39 -16.73
N HIS A 139 -3.37 1.90 -17.93
CA HIS A 139 -4.07 1.46 -19.14
C HIS A 139 -3.05 0.84 -20.10
N ASP A 140 -3.39 -0.29 -20.68
CA ASP A 140 -2.55 -0.91 -21.72
C ASP A 140 -2.51 0.00 -22.95
N PRO A 141 -1.34 0.56 -23.31
CA PRO A 141 -1.24 1.46 -24.48
C PRO A 141 -1.48 0.74 -25.82
N SER A 142 -1.48 -0.59 -25.83
CA SER A 142 -1.72 -1.41 -27.04
C SER A 142 -3.16 -1.90 -27.16
N ALA A 143 -3.98 -1.73 -26.11
CA ALA A 143 -5.38 -2.17 -26.11
C ALA A 143 -6.34 -1.01 -26.32
N PRO A 144 -7.57 -1.26 -26.82
CA PRO A 144 -8.66 -0.28 -26.80
C PRO A 144 -8.88 0.27 -25.39
N SER A 145 -9.21 1.54 -25.27
CA SER A 145 -9.25 2.30 -24.00
C SER A 145 -10.21 1.75 -22.94
N ASP A 146 -11.12 0.88 -23.31
CA ASP A 146 -12.17 0.31 -22.47
C ASP A 146 -11.87 -1.10 -21.92
N VAL A 147 -10.79 -1.76 -22.39
CA VAL A 147 -10.63 -3.21 -22.17
C VAL A 147 -9.51 -3.60 -21.20
N ALA A 148 -8.49 -2.79 -20.97
CA ALA A 148 -7.32 -3.22 -20.19
C ALA A 148 -6.81 -2.13 -19.24
N SER A 149 -7.60 -1.77 -18.25
CA SER A 149 -7.14 -0.92 -17.16
C SER A 149 -7.19 -1.67 -15.83
N PHE A 150 -6.22 -1.42 -14.96
CA PHE A 150 -6.29 -1.90 -13.58
C PHE A 150 -5.59 -0.94 -12.62
N ALA A 151 -6.08 -0.94 -11.40
CA ALA A 151 -5.53 -0.12 -10.34
C ALA A 151 -4.38 -0.83 -9.62
N THR A 152 -3.33 -0.09 -9.32
CA THR A 152 -2.12 -0.56 -8.65
C THR A 152 -1.75 0.34 -7.48
N CYS A 153 -1.05 -0.20 -6.48
CA CYS A 153 -0.56 0.57 -5.35
C CYS A 153 0.87 0.19 -4.98
N THR A 154 1.53 1.05 -4.22
CA THR A 154 2.84 0.81 -3.61
C THR A 154 2.81 1.29 -2.16
N VAL A 155 3.57 0.64 -1.29
CA VAL A 155 3.76 1.05 0.11
C VAL A 155 4.95 1.99 0.19
N ILE A 156 4.81 3.11 0.91
CA ILE A 156 5.94 3.98 1.20
C ILE A 156 6.70 3.41 2.41
N THR A 157 8.03 3.41 2.31
CA THR A 157 8.92 2.92 3.37
C THR A 157 9.86 4.01 3.84
N THR A 158 10.26 3.93 5.10
CA THR A 158 11.18 4.83 5.78
C THR A 158 12.25 4.05 6.54
N GLU A 159 13.15 4.74 7.21
CA GLU A 159 14.07 4.15 8.19
C GLU A 159 13.29 3.44 9.30
N PRO A 160 13.83 2.36 9.89
CA PRO A 160 13.15 1.61 10.93
C PRO A 160 13.02 2.42 12.22
N SER A 161 12.03 2.04 13.05
CA SER A 161 12.03 2.43 14.47
C SER A 161 13.01 1.56 15.26
N ASP A 162 13.32 1.98 16.50
CA ASP A 162 14.23 1.26 17.40
C ASP A 162 13.83 -0.22 17.56
N ASP A 163 12.55 -0.54 17.57
CA ASP A 163 12.04 -1.92 17.70
C ASP A 163 12.32 -2.78 16.46
N LEU A 164 12.50 -2.17 15.30
CA LEU A 164 12.70 -2.86 14.02
C LEU A 164 14.15 -2.85 13.54
N ASP A 165 14.96 -1.90 13.98
CA ASP A 165 16.31 -1.66 13.47
C ASP A 165 17.21 -2.90 13.59
N GLU A 166 17.06 -3.66 14.67
CA GLU A 166 17.79 -4.92 14.84
C GLU A 166 17.40 -6.01 13.82
N ILE A 167 16.22 -5.91 13.19
CA ILE A 167 15.68 -6.96 12.32
C ILE A 167 15.83 -6.57 10.85
N HIS A 168 15.53 -5.31 10.53
CA HIS A 168 15.52 -4.83 9.14
C HIS A 168 15.78 -3.32 9.06
N ASP A 169 16.52 -2.90 8.03
CA ASP A 169 16.91 -1.51 7.75
C ASP A 169 15.77 -0.61 7.21
N ARG A 170 14.57 -1.14 7.04
CA ARG A 170 13.41 -0.40 6.52
C ARG A 170 12.11 -0.86 7.17
N MET A 171 11.17 0.08 7.31
CA MET A 171 9.79 -0.19 7.73
C MET A 171 8.77 0.55 6.84
N PRO A 172 7.50 0.11 6.77
CA PRO A 172 6.43 0.91 6.20
C PRO A 172 6.24 2.21 6.96
N VAL A 173 5.87 3.29 6.28
CA VAL A 173 5.37 4.50 6.95
C VAL A 173 3.99 4.17 7.49
N VAL A 174 3.85 4.16 8.82
CA VAL A 174 2.59 3.89 9.52
C VAL A 174 1.96 5.21 9.93
N LEU A 175 0.74 5.45 9.47
CA LEU A 175 -0.06 6.62 9.81
C LEU A 175 -0.88 6.37 11.08
N SER A 176 -1.08 7.42 11.88
CA SER A 176 -2.18 7.44 12.84
C SER A 176 -3.51 7.68 12.11
N VAL A 177 -4.63 7.45 12.78
CA VAL A 177 -5.95 7.77 12.19
C VAL A 177 -6.07 9.28 11.93
N ASP A 178 -5.48 10.10 12.79
CA ASP A 178 -5.52 11.56 12.70
C ASP A 178 -4.69 12.10 11.52
N ASP A 179 -3.65 11.36 11.11
CA ASP A 179 -2.81 11.74 9.97
C ASP A 179 -3.41 11.37 8.60
N VAL A 180 -4.46 10.55 8.57
CA VAL A 180 -5.07 10.06 7.33
C VAL A 180 -5.57 11.20 6.44
N GLU A 181 -6.25 12.18 7.02
CA GLU A 181 -6.78 13.33 6.27
C GLU A 181 -5.66 14.16 5.66
N THR A 182 -4.65 14.51 6.44
CA THR A 182 -3.47 15.23 5.96
C THR A 182 -2.74 14.47 4.87
N TRP A 183 -2.59 13.14 5.03
CA TRP A 183 -1.94 12.30 4.03
C TRP A 183 -2.71 12.21 2.72
N LEU A 184 -4.03 12.09 2.77
CA LEU A 184 -4.86 11.99 1.57
C LEU A 184 -5.06 13.35 0.85
N ASN A 185 -4.83 14.46 1.54
CA ASN A 185 -4.96 15.80 0.97
C ASN A 185 -3.77 16.13 0.05
N VAL A 186 -3.99 16.03 -1.27
CA VAL A 186 -2.96 16.26 -2.30
C VAL A 186 -2.40 17.69 -2.31
N HIS A 187 -3.11 18.65 -1.73
CA HIS A 187 -2.64 20.04 -1.69
C HIS A 187 -1.45 20.24 -0.74
N ASP A 188 -1.24 19.31 0.19
CA ASP A 188 -0.17 19.38 1.19
C ASP A 188 1.14 18.70 0.71
N HIS A 189 1.14 18.07 -0.48
CA HIS A 189 2.31 17.36 -1.04
C HIS A 189 3.13 18.22 -2.03
N GLY A 190 2.78 19.50 -2.22
CA GLY A 190 3.39 20.42 -3.17
C GLY A 190 4.55 21.25 -2.62
#